data_00e8f86ec0a886c2d35737c72ba18109
#
_entry.id   00e8f86ec0a886c2d35737c72ba18109
#
_cell.length_a   1.000
_cell.length_b   1.000
_cell.length_c   1.000
_cell.angle_alpha   90.00
_cell.angle_beta   90.00
_cell.angle_gamma   90.00
#
_symmetry.space_group_name_H-M   'P 1'
#
loop_
_entity.id
_entity.type
_entity.pdbx_description
1 polymer ?
#
loop_
_entity_poly.entity_id
_entity_poly.type
_entity_poly.pdbx_seq_one_letter_code
_entity_poly.pdbx_strand_id
1 'polypeptide(L)'
;VVAGPFHPAFGQLVYDSIWFDSIVDKIKKINDKVKEVKLKVNFVDMNNAIGHKKSNITKIKETYDVNVAVEVDNSIKPGKSELIILQTYDEYLEQMREKISL
;
A
#
# COMPACT_ATOMS: atom_id res chain seq x y z
N VAL A 1 31.33 -1.63 -1.49
CA VAL A 1 31.09 -1.35 -1.90
C VAL A 1 30.94 -1.01 -2.39
N VAL A 2 30.88 -1.04 -2.45
CA VAL A 2 30.78 -0.74 -2.98
C VAL A 2 30.64 -0.09 -3.34
N ALA A 3 31.01 0.15 -3.21
CA ALA A 3 31.00 0.91 -3.61
C ALA A 3 30.60 1.37 -4.46
N GLY A 4 30.55 0.95 -4.57
CA GLY A 4 30.00 1.24 -5.46
C GLY A 4 29.22 2.02 -5.53
N PRO A 5 28.95 2.11 -6.11
CA PRO A 5 28.26 3.11 -6.47
C PRO A 5 27.04 3.23 -5.74
N PHE A 6 26.97 4.23 -5.17
CA PHE A 6 25.78 4.65 -4.65
C PHE A 6 24.90 5.01 -5.80
N HIS A 7 24.16 4.10 -6.25
CA HIS A 7 23.30 4.32 -7.38
C HIS A 7 21.95 4.81 -6.87
N PRO A 8 21.41 5.95 -7.35
CA PRO A 8 20.14 6.46 -6.87
C PRO A 8 19.00 5.44 -7.00
N ALA A 9 19.01 4.62 -8.02
CA ALA A 9 17.98 3.60 -8.19
C ALA A 9 18.05 2.54 -7.09
N PHE A 10 19.25 2.26 -6.60
CA PHE A 10 19.40 1.31 -5.49
C PHE A 10 18.76 1.87 -4.21
N GLY A 11 18.98 3.16 -3.93
CA GLY A 11 18.36 3.80 -2.79
C GLY A 11 16.86 3.77 -2.87
N GLN A 12 16.30 4.02 -4.06
CA GLN A 12 14.86 3.95 -4.29
C GLN A 12 14.32 2.55 -3.95
N LEU A 13 15.00 1.50 -4.39
CA LEU A 13 14.56 0.13 -4.13
C LEU A 13 14.55 -0.21 -2.65
N VAL A 14 15.52 0.30 -1.88
CA VAL A 14 15.57 0.09 -0.44
C VAL A 14 14.38 0.75 0.24
N TYR A 15 14.08 2.00 -0.09
CA TYR A 15 12.93 2.69 0.49
C TYR A 15 11.61 2.06 0.08
N ASP A 16 11.51 1.63 -1.17
CA ASP A 16 10.30 0.93 -1.63
C ASP A 16 10.06 -0.33 -0.81
N SER A 17 11.10 -1.09 -0.52
CA SER A 17 11.00 -2.32 0.27
C SER A 17 10.56 -2.04 1.70
N ILE A 18 11.09 -0.99 2.31
CA ILE A 18 10.70 -0.59 3.66
C ILE A 18 9.21 -0.21 3.69
N TRP A 19 8.77 0.55 2.71
CA TRP A 19 7.37 0.94 2.62
C TRP A 19 6.45 -0.26 2.35
N PHE A 20 6.89 -1.19 1.50
CA PHE A 20 6.14 -2.40 1.23
C PHE A 20 5.91 -3.18 2.54
N ASP A 21 6.97 -3.41 3.30
CA ASP A 21 6.88 -4.15 4.56
C ASP A 21 5.97 -3.42 5.56
N SER A 22 6.05 -2.11 5.62
CA SER A 22 5.21 -1.29 6.50
C SER A 22 3.72 -1.42 6.16
N ILE A 23 3.40 -1.36 4.87
CA ILE A 23 2.02 -1.47 4.42
C ILE A 23 1.47 -2.87 4.71
N VAL A 24 2.24 -3.90 4.40
CA VAL A 24 1.85 -5.29 4.65
C VAL A 24 1.62 -5.52 6.14
N ASP A 25 2.50 -4.99 6.99
CA ASP A 25 2.37 -5.13 8.42
C ASP A 25 1.06 -4.50 8.92
N LYS A 26 0.71 -3.33 8.41
CA LYS A 26 -0.54 -2.66 8.78
C LYS A 26 -1.76 -3.47 8.34
N ILE A 27 -1.71 -4.05 7.13
CA ILE A 27 -2.80 -4.89 6.63
C ILE A 27 -2.96 -6.13 7.50
N LYS A 28 -1.85 -6.76 7.88
CA LYS A 28 -1.89 -7.96 8.72
C LYS A 28 -2.45 -7.72 10.12
N LYS A 29 -2.34 -6.49 10.61
CA LYS A 29 -2.86 -6.14 11.94
C LYS A 29 -4.36 -5.90 11.95
N ILE A 30 -4.99 -5.81 10.78
CA ILE A 30 -6.44 -5.65 10.70
C ILE A 30 -7.07 -7.02 10.96
N ASN A 31 -8.03 -7.07 11.90
CA ASN A 31 -8.68 -8.33 12.26
C ASN A 31 -9.57 -8.88 11.15
N ASP A 32 -10.19 -7.98 10.39
CA ASP A 32 -11.08 -8.37 9.31
C ASP A 32 -10.32 -8.44 8.00
N LYS A 33 -10.71 -9.36 7.14
CA LYS A 33 -10.14 -9.41 5.80
C LYS A 33 -10.65 -8.23 4.99
N VAL A 34 -9.74 -7.48 4.39
CA VAL A 34 -10.07 -6.26 3.65
C VAL A 34 -9.86 -6.47 2.17
N LYS A 35 -10.63 -5.76 1.36
CA LYS A 35 -10.54 -5.80 -0.10
C LYS A 35 -9.91 -4.53 -0.65
N GLU A 36 -10.18 -3.40 -0.04
CA GLU A 36 -9.66 -2.12 -0.49
C GLU A 36 -9.32 -1.24 0.71
N VAL A 37 -8.15 -0.62 0.65
CA VAL A 37 -7.68 0.30 1.70
C VAL A 37 -7.09 1.54 1.06
N LYS A 38 -7.11 2.64 1.83
CA LYS A 38 -6.45 3.89 1.44
C LYS A 38 -5.29 4.12 2.41
N LEU A 39 -4.13 4.40 1.86
CA LEU A 39 -2.94 4.74 2.66
C LEU A 39 -2.68 6.23 2.49
N LYS A 40 -2.71 6.96 3.60
CA LYS A 40 -2.39 8.38 3.60
C LYS A 40 -0.94 8.57 4.03
N VAL A 41 -0.20 9.34 3.27
CA VAL A 41 1.22 9.60 3.54
C VAL A 41 1.54 11.06 3.25
N ASN A 42 2.65 11.53 3.82
CA ASN A 42 3.16 12.84 3.46
C ASN A 42 3.59 12.83 1.99
N PHE A 43 3.53 13.99 1.34
CA PHE A 43 3.91 14.13 -0.07
C PHE A 43 5.29 13.54 -0.37
N VAL A 44 6.26 13.74 0.54
CA VAL A 44 7.63 13.27 0.31
C VAL A 44 7.75 11.75 0.27
N ASP A 45 6.77 11.03 0.82
CA ASP A 45 6.81 9.57 0.89
C ASP A 45 5.96 8.89 -0.19
N MET A 46 5.19 9.67 -0.95
CA MET A 46 4.24 9.11 -1.90
C MET A 46 4.88 8.15 -2.90
N ASN A 47 5.97 8.56 -3.53
CA ASN A 47 6.62 7.73 -4.55
C ASN A 47 7.19 6.45 -3.98
N ASN A 48 7.75 6.50 -2.77
CA ASN A 48 8.32 5.32 -2.13
C ASN A 48 7.22 4.36 -1.67
N ALA A 49 6.09 4.89 -1.21
CA ALA A 49 4.97 4.05 -0.78
C ALA A 49 4.36 3.31 -1.97
N ILE A 50 4.19 3.99 -3.10
CA ILE A 50 3.67 3.37 -4.32
C ILE A 50 4.67 2.37 -4.89
N GLY A 51 5.96 2.69 -4.80
CA GLY A 51 7.03 1.88 -5.35
C GLY A 51 7.29 2.20 -6.81
N HIS A 52 8.46 1.80 -7.27
CA HIS A 52 8.87 2.03 -8.65
C HIS A 52 7.89 1.32 -9.60
N LYS A 53 7.31 2.07 -10.51
CA LYS A 53 6.31 1.56 -11.46
C LYS A 53 5.12 0.89 -10.75
N LYS A 54 4.74 1.42 -9.59
CA LYS A 54 3.65 0.89 -8.76
C LYS A 54 3.92 -0.52 -8.24
N SER A 55 5.20 -0.87 -8.08
CA SER A 55 5.58 -2.23 -7.67
C SER A 55 4.99 -2.67 -6.34
N ASN A 56 4.92 -1.76 -5.36
CA ASN A 56 4.38 -2.12 -4.05
C ASN A 56 2.89 -2.40 -4.11
N ILE A 57 2.15 -1.55 -4.82
CA ILE A 57 0.71 -1.72 -4.98
C ILE A 57 0.39 -3.00 -5.74
N THR A 58 1.13 -3.27 -6.82
CA THR A 58 0.95 -4.47 -7.62
C THR A 58 1.24 -5.74 -6.84
N LYS A 59 2.36 -5.76 -6.08
CA LYS A 59 2.73 -6.92 -5.27
C LYS A 59 1.69 -7.22 -4.19
N ILE A 60 1.18 -6.19 -3.54
CA ILE A 60 0.17 -6.37 -2.51
C ILE A 60 -1.11 -6.93 -3.11
N LYS A 61 -1.52 -6.41 -4.26
CA LYS A 61 -2.69 -6.91 -4.96
C LYS A 61 -2.53 -8.37 -5.36
N GLU A 62 -1.37 -8.73 -5.88
CA GLU A 62 -1.12 -10.10 -6.33
C GLU A 62 -0.98 -11.09 -5.17
N THR A 63 -0.38 -10.66 -4.07
CA THR A 63 -0.08 -11.54 -2.93
C THR A 63 -1.24 -11.64 -1.96
N TYR A 64 -1.90 -10.53 -1.68
CA TYR A 64 -2.93 -10.45 -0.62
C TYR A 64 -4.32 -10.16 -1.14
N ASP A 65 -4.46 -9.88 -2.43
CA ASP A 65 -5.73 -9.51 -3.07
C ASP A 65 -6.36 -8.28 -2.43
N VAL A 66 -5.53 -7.29 -2.13
CA VAL A 66 -5.95 -6.03 -1.53
C VAL A 66 -5.59 -4.88 -2.47
N ASN A 67 -6.56 -4.03 -2.78
CA ASN A 67 -6.32 -2.81 -3.55
C ASN A 67 -5.90 -1.70 -2.59
N VAL A 68 -4.75 -1.10 -2.86
CA VAL A 68 -4.21 -0.01 -2.05
C VAL A 68 -4.24 1.27 -2.86
N ALA A 69 -4.93 2.29 -2.36
CA ALA A 69 -4.91 3.63 -2.94
C ALA A 69 -4.04 4.51 -2.05
N VAL A 70 -3.08 5.21 -2.63
CA VAL A 70 -2.19 6.09 -1.88
C VAL A 70 -2.66 7.53 -2.06
N GLU A 71 -2.85 8.24 -0.94
CA GLU A 71 -3.29 9.63 -0.96
C GLU A 71 -2.30 10.49 -0.18
N VAL A 72 -2.03 11.68 -0.71
CA VAL A 72 -1.17 12.63 -0.03
C VAL A 72 -1.95 13.37 1.05
N ASP A 73 -1.41 13.39 2.26
CA ASP A 73 -1.96 14.17 3.36
C ASP A 73 -0.79 14.77 4.13
N ASN A 74 -0.56 16.06 3.93
CA ASN A 74 0.60 16.72 4.51
C ASN A 74 0.47 16.99 6.01
N SER A 75 -0.69 16.68 6.61
CA SER A 75 -0.82 16.68 8.06
C SER A 75 -0.11 15.48 8.68
N ILE A 76 0.19 14.47 7.88
CA ILE A 76 0.94 13.30 8.33
C ILE A 76 2.43 13.60 8.21
N LYS A 77 3.19 13.31 9.26
CA LYS A 77 4.63 13.57 9.27
C LYS A 77 5.36 12.62 8.31
N PRO A 78 6.46 13.10 7.68
CA PRO A 78 7.28 12.20 6.85
C PRO A 78 7.67 10.95 7.63
N GLY A 79 7.62 9.81 6.95
CA GLY A 79 7.91 8.51 7.55
C GLY A 79 6.74 7.87 8.25
N LYS A 80 5.63 8.59 8.43
CA LYS A 80 4.42 8.07 9.05
C LYS A 80 3.35 7.81 7.99
N SER A 81 2.36 7.03 8.35
CA SER A 81 1.24 6.73 7.45
C SER A 81 -0.01 6.39 8.23
N GLU A 82 -1.15 6.54 7.58
CA GLU A 82 -2.44 6.18 8.15
C GLU A 82 -3.19 5.30 7.16
N LEU A 83 -3.67 4.16 7.62
CA LEU A 83 -4.39 3.20 6.78
C LEU A 83 -5.88 3.28 7.10
N ILE A 84 -6.69 3.46 6.06
CA ILE A 84 -8.13 3.56 6.19
C ILE A 84 -8.75 2.41 5.38
N ILE A 85 -9.66 1.66 5.99
CA ILE A 85 -10.36 0.59 5.30
C ILE A 85 -11.49 1.20 4.48
N LEU A 86 -11.47 0.98 3.17
CA LEU A 86 -12.50 1.47 2.26
C LEU A 86 -13.57 0.41 2.02
N GLN A 87 -13.17 -0.87 1.98
CA GLN A 87 -14.10 -1.97 1.76
C GLN A 87 -13.56 -3.23 2.41
N THR A 88 -14.38 -3.91 3.19
CA THR A 88 -14.03 -5.22 3.73
C THR A 88 -14.33 -6.29 2.69
N TYR A 89 -13.78 -7.48 2.89
CA TYR A 89 -14.03 -8.59 1.98
C TYR A 89 -15.50 -9.01 2.02
N ASP A 90 -16.13 -8.97 3.20
CA ASP A 90 -17.54 -9.28 3.34
C ASP A 90 -18.43 -8.30 2.57
N GLU A 91 -18.11 -7.01 2.63
CA GLU A 91 -18.83 -5.99 1.86
C GLU A 91 -18.67 -6.23 0.36
N TYR A 92 -17.47 -6.62 -0.06
CA TYR A 92 -17.20 -6.92 -1.46
C TYR A 92 -18.03 -8.11 -1.93
N LEU A 93 -18.10 -9.18 -1.15
CA LEU A 93 -18.90 -10.36 -1.49
C LEU A 93 -20.39 -10.03 -1.54
N GLU A 94 -20.86 -9.20 -0.64
CA GLU A 94 -22.24 -8.78 -0.62
C GLU A 94 -22.58 -7.98 -1.88
N GLN A 95 -21.71 -7.07 -2.29
CA GLN A 95 -21.87 -6.30 -3.50
C GLN A 95 -21.90 -7.20 -4.74
N MET A 96 -21.01 -8.19 -4.78
CA MET A 96 -21.00 -9.18 -5.87
C MET A 96 -22.30 -9.99 -5.91
N ARG A 97 -22.80 -10.38 -4.74
CA ARG A 97 -24.03 -11.13 -4.63
C ARG A 97 -25.22 -10.35 -5.19
N GLU A 98 -25.28 -9.05 -4.89
CA GLU A 98 -26.33 -8.19 -5.42
C GLU A 98 -26.30 -8.12 -6.93
N LYS A 99 -25.10 -8.10 -7.52
CA LYS A 99 -24.95 -8.04 -8.98
C LYS A 99 -25.36 -9.35 -9.64
N ILE A 100 -25.24 -10.47 -8.92
CA ILE A 100 -25.54 -11.78 -9.48
C ILE A 100 -27.00 -12.15 -9.31
N SER A 101 -27.65 -11.67 -8.27
CA SER A 101 -29.01 -12.06 -7.93
C SER A 101 -30.06 -11.25 -8.69
N LEU A 102 -29.87 -11.09 -9.94
CA LEU A 102 -30.85 -10.41 -10.79
C LEU A 102 -32.02 -11.38 -11.13
#